data_b6f4181e95a2baf1ec3a63325a391939
#
_entry.id   b6f4181e95a2baf1ec3a63325a391939
#
_cell.length_a   1.000
_cell.length_b   1.000
_cell.length_c   1.000
_cell.angle_alpha   90.00
_cell.angle_beta   90.00
_cell.angle_gamma   90.00
#
_symmetry.space_group_name_H-M   'P 1'
#
loop_
_entity.id
_entity.type
_entity.pdbx_description
1 polymer ?
#
loop_
_entity_poly.entity_id
_entity_poly.type
_entity_poly.pdbx_seq_one_letter_code
_entity_poly.pdbx_strand_id
1 'polypeptide(L)'
;FVPKKTSELTTLASNAGGNSFCLDFADSSALGNDVSSNNNNFTDAGSPGAANQTTNTPSREYQTFNPLVRSQNGFTLTNGNTKANLPSGGGFIPLTKLIQGNEKVYVEFVADDANNGNWSIGVADPSADQDAAVRQSGIIAWESDGDKYVDAVQTATDVRAWTDGAVMALALDMENRKLWIRDSTGWQGSGGSDDPTNSSTGVALPSSIGNQAVIIFGNSAGSFDQDCELKTEANSALTYAIPAGFKTLSTKDGTEPEYQGIDYFDSTLYEGNGAGQRVGD
;
A
#
# COMPACT_ATOMS: atom_id res chain seq x y z
N PHE A 1 -11.40 -8.95 13.79
CA PHE A 1 -10.39 -9.96 14.12
C PHE A 1 -9.19 -9.29 14.75
N VAL A 2 -8.91 -9.59 16.01
CA VAL A 2 -7.70 -9.13 16.70
C VAL A 2 -6.77 -10.34 16.81
N PRO A 3 -5.63 -10.34 16.12
CA PRO A 3 -4.70 -11.46 16.19
C PRO A 3 -4.06 -11.55 17.57
N LYS A 4 -3.85 -12.76 18.04
CA LYS A 4 -3.10 -13.01 19.28
C LYS A 4 -1.64 -12.59 19.10
N LYS A 5 -1.01 -12.17 20.20
CA LYS A 5 0.42 -11.87 20.21
C LYS A 5 1.23 -13.13 19.89
N THR A 6 2.38 -12.98 19.22
CA THR A 6 3.27 -14.11 18.90
C THR A 6 3.60 -14.94 20.11
N SER A 7 3.85 -14.34 21.27
CA SER A 7 4.12 -15.07 22.53
C SER A 7 2.96 -15.96 22.99
N GLU A 8 1.71 -15.55 22.76
CA GLU A 8 0.53 -16.36 23.08
C GLU A 8 0.38 -17.52 22.10
N LEU A 9 0.63 -17.25 20.79
CA LEU A 9 0.60 -18.28 19.75
C LEU A 9 1.68 -19.33 19.97
N THR A 10 2.90 -18.91 20.33
CA THR A 10 4.01 -19.80 20.67
C THR A 10 3.64 -20.71 21.84
N THR A 11 3.04 -20.14 22.90
CA THR A 11 2.58 -20.91 24.05
C THR A 11 1.48 -21.91 23.67
N LEU A 12 0.51 -21.49 22.88
CA LEU A 12 -0.55 -22.36 22.37
C LEU A 12 0.01 -23.54 21.57
N ALA A 13 0.92 -23.25 20.63
CA ALA A 13 1.55 -24.30 19.83
C ALA A 13 2.35 -25.27 20.68
N SER A 14 3.11 -24.78 21.65
CA SER A 14 3.88 -25.62 22.59
C SER A 14 2.97 -26.53 23.43
N ASN A 15 1.78 -26.08 23.79
CA ASN A 15 0.83 -26.83 24.62
C ASN A 15 -0.08 -27.77 23.81
N ALA A 16 -0.20 -27.55 22.49
CA ALA A 16 -1.13 -28.33 21.65
C ALA A 16 -0.59 -29.70 21.22
N GLY A 17 0.62 -30.07 21.66
CA GLY A 17 1.25 -31.37 21.40
C GLY A 17 2.44 -31.28 20.43
N GLY A 18 3.26 -32.32 20.42
CA GLY A 18 4.55 -32.34 19.74
C GLY A 18 4.53 -32.18 18.21
N ASN A 19 3.37 -32.26 17.56
CA ASN A 19 3.20 -32.05 16.11
C ASN A 19 2.75 -30.61 15.77
N SER A 20 2.52 -29.76 16.77
CA SER A 20 2.15 -28.37 16.56
C SER A 20 3.37 -27.50 16.28
N PHE A 21 3.19 -26.40 15.60
CA PHE A 21 4.25 -25.44 15.28
C PHE A 21 3.72 -24.00 15.32
N CYS A 22 4.63 -23.05 15.42
CA CYS A 22 4.37 -21.63 15.27
C CYS A 22 5.48 -21.00 14.42
N LEU A 23 5.15 -20.49 13.24
CA LEU A 23 6.08 -19.77 12.37
C LEU A 23 5.79 -18.28 12.52
N ASP A 24 6.77 -17.49 12.90
CA ASP A 24 6.67 -16.01 12.97
C ASP A 24 7.36 -15.31 11.81
N PHE A 25 8.10 -16.07 10.98
CA PHE A 25 8.83 -15.58 9.81
C PHE A 25 9.79 -14.42 10.11
N ALA A 26 10.23 -14.27 11.37
CA ALA A 26 11.05 -13.15 11.79
C ALA A 26 12.52 -13.29 11.37
N ASP A 27 13.04 -14.52 11.27
CA ASP A 27 14.40 -14.79 10.81
C ASP A 27 14.45 -14.96 9.29
N SER A 28 15.00 -13.95 8.59
CA SER A 28 15.15 -13.98 7.13
C SER A 28 16.09 -15.07 6.60
N SER A 29 16.92 -15.67 7.46
CA SER A 29 17.81 -16.77 7.08
C SER A 29 17.19 -18.15 7.29
N ALA A 30 16.04 -18.22 7.98
CA ALA A 30 15.35 -19.46 8.32
C ALA A 30 13.84 -19.20 8.49
N LEU A 31 13.16 -18.83 7.40
CA LEU A 31 11.72 -18.47 7.44
C LEU A 31 10.84 -19.64 7.90
N GLY A 32 11.30 -20.88 7.71
CA GLY A 32 10.60 -22.08 8.18
C GLY A 32 10.87 -22.45 9.63
N ASN A 33 11.51 -21.58 10.42
CA ASN A 33 11.83 -21.88 11.82
C ASN A 33 10.58 -21.90 12.71
N ASP A 34 10.40 -23.01 13.44
CA ASP A 34 9.35 -23.13 14.45
C ASP A 34 9.82 -22.49 15.76
N VAL A 35 9.20 -21.37 16.13
CA VAL A 35 9.51 -20.63 17.37
C VAL A 35 8.81 -21.21 18.61
N SER A 36 8.03 -22.30 18.46
CA SER A 36 7.51 -23.05 19.59
C SER A 36 8.60 -23.95 20.22
N SER A 37 8.33 -24.55 21.36
CA SER A 37 9.25 -25.51 22.01
C SER A 37 9.31 -26.88 21.31
N ASN A 38 8.48 -27.08 20.26
CA ASN A 38 8.37 -28.39 19.60
C ASN A 38 9.45 -28.60 18.54
N ASN A 39 10.09 -27.52 18.04
CA ASN A 39 11.16 -27.55 17.02
C ASN A 39 10.74 -28.27 15.71
N ASN A 40 9.49 -28.13 15.31
CA ASN A 40 8.98 -28.65 14.05
C ASN A 40 9.33 -27.71 12.89
N ASN A 41 10.62 -27.53 12.64
CA ASN A 41 11.12 -26.64 11.58
C ASN A 41 10.75 -27.17 10.18
N PHE A 42 10.41 -26.26 9.30
CA PHE A 42 10.16 -26.51 7.89
C PHE A 42 11.43 -26.24 7.08
N THR A 43 11.66 -27.04 6.08
CA THR A 43 12.74 -26.79 5.13
C THR A 43 12.29 -25.78 4.08
N ASP A 44 13.01 -24.67 3.98
CA ASP A 44 12.74 -23.65 2.99
C ASP A 44 13.00 -24.18 1.58
N ALA A 45 12.04 -24.04 0.67
CA ALA A 45 12.16 -24.39 -0.73
C ALA A 45 12.24 -23.11 -1.59
N GLY A 46 13.08 -23.12 -2.63
CA GLY A 46 13.21 -21.95 -3.52
C GLY A 46 14.05 -20.81 -2.96
N SER A 47 14.81 -21.06 -1.88
CA SER A 47 15.69 -20.06 -1.25
C SER A 47 15.00 -18.73 -0.88
N PRO A 48 13.89 -18.77 -0.15
CA PRO A 48 13.29 -17.54 0.33
C PRO A 48 14.25 -16.82 1.29
N GLY A 49 14.15 -15.51 1.37
CA GLY A 49 15.04 -14.69 2.19
C GLY A 49 14.40 -13.35 2.53
N ALA A 50 15.22 -12.37 2.91
CA ALA A 50 14.74 -11.04 3.31
C ALA A 50 13.84 -10.34 2.26
N ALA A 51 14.07 -10.59 0.97
CA ALA A 51 13.23 -10.04 -0.10
C ALA A 51 11.79 -10.60 -0.12
N ASN A 52 11.57 -11.75 0.51
CA ASN A 52 10.26 -12.39 0.63
C ASN A 52 9.59 -12.10 1.98
N GLN A 53 10.30 -11.44 2.88
CA GLN A 53 9.82 -11.10 4.21
C GLN A 53 9.15 -9.73 4.19
N THR A 54 8.06 -9.60 4.91
CA THR A 54 7.39 -8.30 5.14
C THR A 54 7.12 -8.13 6.63
N THR A 55 7.11 -6.89 7.08
CA THR A 55 6.66 -6.57 8.45
C THR A 55 5.16 -6.41 8.56
N ASN A 56 4.42 -6.63 7.46
CA ASN A 56 2.97 -6.70 7.50
C ASN A 56 2.50 -7.86 8.37
N THR A 57 1.64 -7.54 9.31
CA THR A 57 0.97 -8.50 10.17
C THR A 57 -0.53 -8.19 10.19
N PRO A 58 -1.39 -9.13 10.58
CA PRO A 58 -2.83 -8.85 10.67
C PRO A 58 -3.19 -7.68 11.58
N SER A 59 -2.33 -7.36 12.56
CA SER A 59 -2.51 -6.21 13.48
C SER A 59 -1.78 -4.93 13.02
N ARG A 60 -0.91 -5.05 12.03
CA ARG A 60 -0.13 -3.94 11.49
C ARG A 60 0.09 -4.16 10.00
N GLU A 61 -0.95 -3.89 9.25
CA GLU A 61 -0.91 -3.98 7.81
C GLU A 61 -0.52 -2.62 7.22
N TYR A 62 0.48 -2.62 6.36
CA TYR A 62 0.86 -1.48 5.56
C TYR A 62 0.32 -1.62 4.16
N GLN A 63 0.10 -0.47 3.52
CA GLN A 63 -0.30 -0.44 2.12
C GLN A 63 0.79 -1.06 1.23
N THR A 64 0.38 -1.80 0.21
CA THR A 64 1.24 -2.38 -0.81
C THR A 64 0.67 -2.14 -2.19
N PHE A 65 1.46 -2.35 -3.23
CA PHE A 65 0.94 -2.50 -4.58
C PHE A 65 0.02 -3.72 -4.65
N ASN A 66 -1.01 -3.64 -5.47
CA ASN A 66 -2.04 -4.69 -5.52
C ASN A 66 -1.58 -5.89 -6.40
N PRO A 67 -1.26 -7.05 -5.81
CA PRO A 67 -0.81 -8.21 -6.57
C PRO A 67 -1.94 -8.91 -7.35
N LEU A 68 -3.19 -8.53 -7.14
CA LEU A 68 -4.34 -9.11 -7.82
C LEU A 68 -4.69 -8.41 -9.13
N VAL A 69 -4.02 -7.30 -9.41
CA VAL A 69 -4.17 -6.59 -10.68
C VAL A 69 -3.59 -7.45 -11.80
N ARG A 70 -4.42 -7.74 -12.78
CA ARG A 70 -3.99 -8.42 -14.01
C ARG A 70 -3.77 -7.36 -15.09
N SER A 71 -2.54 -6.88 -15.19
CA SER A 71 -2.12 -6.11 -16.36
C SER A 71 -1.60 -7.05 -17.44
N GLN A 72 -1.99 -6.80 -18.69
CA GLN A 72 -1.42 -7.47 -19.85
C GLN A 72 0.07 -7.14 -20.03
N ASN A 73 0.51 -6.04 -19.42
CA ASN A 73 1.89 -5.54 -19.50
C ASN A 73 2.86 -6.20 -18.52
N GLY A 74 2.39 -7.09 -17.65
CA GLY A 74 3.25 -7.97 -16.85
C GLY A 74 4.04 -7.25 -15.74
N PHE A 75 3.39 -6.63 -14.76
CA PHE A 75 4.06 -6.06 -13.59
C PHE A 75 4.79 -7.11 -12.77
N THR A 76 5.95 -6.74 -12.24
CA THR A 76 6.67 -7.54 -11.26
C THR A 76 6.66 -6.84 -9.92
N LEU A 77 6.23 -7.55 -8.88
CA LEU A 77 6.23 -7.07 -7.50
C LEU A 77 7.26 -7.83 -6.67
N THR A 78 8.01 -7.10 -5.85
CA THR A 78 9.02 -7.64 -4.93
C THR A 78 8.93 -6.98 -3.57
N ASN A 79 9.77 -7.37 -2.63
CA ASN A 79 9.84 -6.80 -1.28
C ASN A 79 8.49 -6.80 -0.56
N GLY A 80 7.75 -7.93 -0.61
CA GLY A 80 6.42 -8.00 -0.01
C GLY A 80 5.40 -7.07 -0.68
N ASN A 81 5.53 -6.89 -2.00
CA ASN A 81 4.72 -6.01 -2.85
C ASN A 81 4.87 -4.51 -2.56
N THR A 82 5.97 -4.09 -1.94
CA THR A 82 6.27 -2.66 -1.77
C THR A 82 7.11 -2.10 -2.90
N LYS A 83 7.74 -2.94 -3.73
CA LYS A 83 8.44 -2.52 -4.94
C LYS A 83 7.74 -3.06 -6.17
N ALA A 84 7.48 -2.18 -7.13
CA ALA A 84 6.88 -2.50 -8.42
C ALA A 84 7.84 -2.15 -9.55
N ASN A 85 7.99 -3.08 -10.51
CA ASN A 85 8.58 -2.82 -11.80
C ASN A 85 7.47 -2.81 -12.85
N LEU A 86 7.40 -1.76 -13.64
CA LEU A 86 6.53 -1.64 -14.81
C LEU A 86 7.38 -1.83 -16.06
N PRO A 87 7.19 -2.91 -16.80
CA PRO A 87 7.86 -3.09 -18.09
C PRO A 87 7.34 -2.08 -19.13
N SER A 88 8.06 -1.94 -20.21
CA SER A 88 7.64 -1.09 -21.33
C SER A 88 6.24 -1.44 -21.84
N GLY A 89 5.44 -0.45 -22.19
CA GLY A 89 4.11 -0.67 -22.79
C GLY A 89 2.97 0.19 -22.24
N GLY A 90 3.23 1.00 -21.25
CA GLY A 90 2.18 1.81 -20.61
C GLY A 90 1.39 1.01 -19.57
N GLY A 91 0.65 1.70 -18.74
CA GLY A 91 -0.20 1.12 -17.71
C GLY A 91 0.08 1.64 -16.31
N PHE A 92 -0.68 1.17 -15.37
CA PHE A 92 -0.47 1.51 -13.96
C PHE A 92 -0.84 0.37 -13.03
N ILE A 93 -0.25 0.41 -11.84
CA ILE A 93 -0.59 -0.48 -10.75
C ILE A 93 -1.14 0.33 -9.57
N PRO A 94 -2.35 0.03 -9.07
CA PRO A 94 -2.90 0.68 -7.90
C PRO A 94 -2.33 0.08 -6.61
N LEU A 95 -2.40 0.86 -5.54
CA LEU A 95 -2.28 0.34 -4.19
C LEU A 95 -3.53 -0.48 -3.81
N THR A 96 -3.42 -1.32 -2.80
CA THR A 96 -4.50 -2.24 -2.39
C THR A 96 -5.69 -1.54 -1.75
N LYS A 97 -5.49 -0.37 -1.14
CA LYS A 97 -6.55 0.32 -0.43
C LYS A 97 -7.39 1.22 -1.34
N LEU A 98 -8.69 1.04 -1.28
CA LEU A 98 -9.67 1.96 -1.82
C LEU A 98 -9.89 3.12 -0.83
N ILE A 99 -9.77 4.35 -1.30
CA ILE A 99 -9.90 5.57 -0.51
C ILE A 99 -11.24 6.21 -0.82
N GLN A 100 -12.02 6.53 0.20
CA GLN A 100 -13.41 7.00 0.02
C GLN A 100 -13.89 7.87 1.17
N GLY A 101 -15.05 8.48 0.98
CA GLY A 101 -15.73 9.26 2.01
C GLY A 101 -14.93 10.51 2.43
N ASN A 102 -14.60 10.62 3.69
CA ASN A 102 -13.87 11.75 4.27
C ASN A 102 -12.41 11.40 4.60
N GLU A 103 -11.86 10.34 3.99
CA GLU A 103 -10.48 9.95 4.23
C GLU A 103 -9.50 10.98 3.67
N LYS A 104 -8.48 11.28 4.50
CA LYS A 104 -7.31 12.10 4.15
C LYS A 104 -6.07 11.25 4.31
N VAL A 105 -5.44 10.92 3.22
CA VAL A 105 -4.35 9.95 3.20
C VAL A 105 -3.06 10.54 2.65
N TYR A 106 -1.96 10.01 3.15
CA TYR A 106 -0.61 10.39 2.81
C TYR A 106 0.22 9.16 2.46
N VAL A 107 1.01 9.26 1.40
CA VAL A 107 1.89 8.18 0.94
C VAL A 107 3.16 8.73 0.33
N GLU A 108 4.29 8.01 0.51
CA GLU A 108 5.57 8.32 -0.14
C GLU A 108 6.01 7.20 -1.07
N PHE A 109 6.66 7.60 -2.15
CA PHE A 109 7.27 6.73 -3.14
C PHE A 109 8.74 7.12 -3.34
N VAL A 110 9.59 6.14 -3.59
CA VAL A 110 10.92 6.36 -4.15
C VAL A 110 10.83 6.12 -5.64
N ALA A 111 11.20 7.12 -6.41
CA ALA A 111 11.37 6.99 -7.84
C ALA A 111 12.69 6.26 -8.11
N ASP A 112 12.61 4.98 -8.44
CA ASP A 112 13.73 4.14 -8.80
C ASP A 112 13.63 3.90 -10.31
N ASP A 113 14.65 4.31 -11.08
CA ASP A 113 14.63 4.36 -12.54
C ASP A 113 13.58 5.32 -13.17
N ALA A 114 13.59 6.57 -12.74
CA ALA A 114 12.67 7.63 -13.21
C ALA A 114 13.23 8.52 -14.35
N ASN A 115 14.37 8.17 -14.91
CA ASN A 115 15.16 9.08 -15.78
C ASN A 115 14.59 9.35 -17.17
N ASN A 116 13.47 8.74 -17.55
CA ASN A 116 12.96 8.77 -18.93
C ASN A 116 11.69 9.61 -19.12
N GLY A 117 11.29 10.42 -18.13
CA GLY A 117 10.14 11.32 -18.24
C GLY A 117 8.76 10.68 -18.18
N ASN A 118 8.67 9.35 -18.11
CA ASN A 118 7.40 8.61 -18.17
C ASN A 118 6.95 8.03 -16.83
N TRP A 119 7.81 8.06 -15.80
CA TRP A 119 7.48 7.60 -14.46
C TRP A 119 6.40 8.49 -13.85
N SER A 120 5.32 7.90 -13.39
CA SER A 120 4.14 8.66 -12.98
C SER A 120 3.58 8.16 -11.67
N ILE A 121 3.16 9.11 -10.81
CA ILE A 121 2.34 8.83 -9.63
C ILE A 121 1.09 9.69 -9.65
N GLY A 122 0.03 9.17 -9.04
CA GLY A 122 -1.22 9.90 -9.01
C GLY A 122 -2.35 9.14 -8.34
N VAL A 123 -3.55 9.50 -8.73
CA VAL A 123 -4.78 8.84 -8.30
C VAL A 123 -5.66 8.51 -9.50
N ALA A 124 -6.36 7.39 -9.40
CA ALA A 124 -7.28 6.93 -10.42
C ALA A 124 -8.66 6.59 -9.85
N ASP A 125 -9.68 6.69 -10.68
CA ASP A 125 -10.94 6.00 -10.44
C ASP A 125 -10.69 4.48 -10.46
N PRO A 126 -11.28 3.69 -9.56
CA PRO A 126 -11.06 2.24 -9.51
C PRO A 126 -11.46 1.50 -10.78
N SER A 127 -12.29 2.10 -11.63
CA SER A 127 -12.73 1.54 -12.92
C SER A 127 -11.85 1.94 -14.11
N ALA A 128 -10.81 2.77 -13.91
CA ALA A 128 -9.90 3.16 -14.97
C ALA A 128 -9.15 1.94 -15.55
N ASP A 129 -8.89 1.98 -16.85
CA ASP A 129 -8.23 0.90 -17.56
C ASP A 129 -6.74 0.83 -17.17
N GLN A 130 -6.38 -0.23 -16.46
CA GLN A 130 -5.03 -0.42 -15.91
C GLN A 130 -3.99 -0.77 -16.98
N ASP A 131 -4.42 -1.26 -18.15
CA ASP A 131 -3.55 -1.58 -19.28
C ASP A 131 -3.30 -0.37 -20.20
N ALA A 132 -4.05 0.71 -20.00
CA ALA A 132 -3.86 1.95 -20.72
C ALA A 132 -2.91 2.89 -19.97
N ALA A 133 -2.23 3.77 -20.72
CA ALA A 133 -1.37 4.80 -20.15
C ALA A 133 -2.12 5.67 -19.12
N VAL A 134 -1.39 6.27 -18.18
CA VAL A 134 -1.98 7.14 -17.14
C VAL A 134 -2.63 8.41 -17.70
N ARG A 135 -2.40 8.74 -18.97
CA ARG A 135 -3.01 9.89 -19.69
C ARG A 135 -4.40 9.53 -20.20
N GLN A 136 -5.31 9.15 -19.31
CA GLN A 136 -6.69 8.77 -19.64
C GLN A 136 -7.70 9.44 -18.70
N SER A 137 -8.98 9.35 -19.05
CA SER A 137 -10.07 9.83 -18.18
C SER A 137 -10.11 9.07 -16.86
N GLY A 138 -10.51 9.76 -15.79
CA GLY A 138 -10.55 9.18 -14.46
C GLY A 138 -9.20 9.10 -13.76
N ILE A 139 -8.16 9.80 -14.24
CA ILE A 139 -6.83 9.84 -13.64
C ILE A 139 -6.33 11.28 -13.45
N ILE A 140 -5.65 11.51 -12.33
CA ILE A 140 -4.71 12.61 -12.16
C ILE A 140 -3.34 12.01 -11.96
N ALA A 141 -2.37 12.40 -12.77
CA ALA A 141 -0.99 11.93 -12.66
C ALA A 141 0.01 13.07 -12.87
N TRP A 142 1.12 12.99 -12.16
CA TRP A 142 2.33 13.75 -12.43
C TRP A 142 3.39 12.81 -12.97
N GLU A 143 4.10 13.29 -13.97
CA GLU A 143 5.18 12.56 -14.64
C GLU A 143 6.55 13.09 -14.24
N SER A 144 7.57 12.26 -14.35
CA SER A 144 8.92 12.62 -13.89
C SER A 144 9.58 13.75 -14.68
N ASP A 145 9.10 14.05 -15.88
CA ASP A 145 9.51 15.25 -16.62
C ASP A 145 8.88 16.56 -16.12
N GLY A 146 7.97 16.46 -15.14
CA GLY A 146 7.29 17.60 -14.56
C GLY A 146 5.91 17.87 -15.15
N ASP A 147 5.47 17.08 -16.10
CA ASP A 147 4.16 17.19 -16.70
C ASP A 147 3.04 16.72 -15.74
N LYS A 148 1.92 17.41 -15.78
CA LYS A 148 0.72 17.05 -15.04
C LYS A 148 -0.46 16.82 -15.96
N TYR A 149 -1.11 15.69 -15.78
CA TYR A 149 -2.33 15.32 -16.49
C TYR A 149 -3.51 15.25 -15.55
N VAL A 150 -4.64 15.79 -15.97
CA VAL A 150 -5.93 15.68 -15.29
C VAL A 150 -6.96 15.25 -16.34
N ASP A 151 -7.54 14.08 -16.15
CA ASP A 151 -8.61 13.57 -17.02
C ASP A 151 -8.20 13.53 -18.51
N ALA A 152 -7.03 12.97 -18.78
CA ALA A 152 -6.38 12.89 -20.10
C ALA A 152 -5.85 14.23 -20.67
N VAL A 153 -6.05 15.34 -19.98
CA VAL A 153 -5.61 16.65 -20.45
C VAL A 153 -4.35 17.08 -19.73
N GLN A 154 -3.32 17.42 -20.46
CA GLN A 154 -2.12 18.04 -19.89
C GLN A 154 -2.47 19.45 -19.39
N THR A 155 -2.35 19.65 -18.08
CA THR A 155 -2.76 20.90 -17.42
C THR A 155 -1.57 21.72 -16.91
N ALA A 156 -0.37 21.15 -16.91
CA ALA A 156 0.87 21.84 -16.63
C ALA A 156 2.05 21.12 -17.28
N THR A 157 3.11 21.85 -17.58
CA THR A 157 4.38 21.36 -18.12
C THR A 157 5.51 21.80 -17.21
N ASP A 158 6.55 20.99 -17.08
CA ASP A 158 7.80 21.29 -16.35
C ASP A 158 7.59 21.87 -14.93
N VAL A 159 6.49 21.51 -14.27
CA VAL A 159 6.16 22.12 -12.98
C VAL A 159 7.11 21.60 -11.90
N ARG A 160 7.47 20.33 -11.96
CA ARG A 160 8.41 19.65 -11.07
C ARG A 160 8.93 18.38 -11.71
N ALA A 161 10.06 18.47 -12.36
CA ALA A 161 10.78 17.29 -12.81
C ALA A 161 11.54 16.65 -11.64
N TRP A 162 11.60 15.32 -11.61
CA TRP A 162 12.41 14.57 -10.68
C TRP A 162 13.16 13.45 -11.38
N THR A 163 14.20 12.98 -10.75
CA THR A 163 15.09 11.96 -11.28
C THR A 163 15.13 10.76 -10.34
N ASP A 164 15.84 9.77 -10.77
CA ASP A 164 16.11 8.56 -10.01
C ASP A 164 16.58 8.85 -8.58
N GLY A 165 16.06 8.09 -7.62
CA GLY A 165 16.29 8.24 -6.19
C GLY A 165 15.47 9.33 -5.51
N ALA A 166 14.68 10.13 -6.24
CA ALA A 166 13.84 11.15 -5.63
C ALA A 166 12.73 10.51 -4.78
N VAL A 167 12.46 11.12 -3.63
CA VAL A 167 11.30 10.76 -2.81
C VAL A 167 10.16 11.71 -3.15
N MET A 168 9.07 11.13 -3.61
CA MET A 168 7.84 11.83 -3.95
C MET A 168 6.75 11.46 -2.96
N ALA A 169 5.89 12.41 -2.60
CA ALA A 169 4.74 12.11 -1.75
C ALA A 169 3.44 12.65 -2.35
N LEU A 170 2.34 11.96 -2.05
CA LEU A 170 0.99 12.39 -2.37
C LEU A 170 0.20 12.61 -1.08
N ALA A 171 -0.62 13.66 -1.06
CA ALA A 171 -1.64 13.89 -0.06
C ALA A 171 -3.00 13.98 -0.78
N LEU A 172 -3.89 13.04 -0.47
CA LEU A 172 -5.23 12.97 -1.06
C LEU A 172 -6.28 13.25 0.02
N ASP A 173 -7.10 14.26 -0.21
CA ASP A 173 -8.26 14.63 0.62
C ASP A 173 -9.54 14.33 -0.16
N MET A 174 -10.18 13.20 0.15
CA MET A 174 -11.43 12.80 -0.50
C MET A 174 -12.63 13.63 -0.04
N GLU A 175 -12.60 14.18 1.18
CA GLU A 175 -13.66 15.05 1.69
C GLU A 175 -13.78 16.33 0.86
N ASN A 176 -12.64 17.00 0.60
CA ASN A 176 -12.57 18.23 -0.17
C ASN A 176 -12.24 18.00 -1.66
N ARG A 177 -12.06 16.74 -2.05
CA ARG A 177 -11.73 16.32 -3.43
C ARG A 177 -10.49 17.03 -3.96
N LYS A 178 -9.37 16.93 -3.22
CA LYS A 178 -8.11 17.61 -3.50
C LYS A 178 -6.93 16.66 -3.44
N LEU A 179 -5.97 16.91 -4.32
CA LEU A 179 -4.73 16.15 -4.41
C LEU A 179 -3.53 17.09 -4.47
N TRP A 180 -2.48 16.78 -3.73
CA TRP A 180 -1.18 17.45 -3.75
C TRP A 180 -0.08 16.45 -3.96
N ILE A 181 0.98 16.89 -4.62
CA ILE A 181 2.26 16.18 -4.73
C ILE A 181 3.33 16.98 -4.02
N ARG A 182 4.36 16.34 -3.53
CA ARG A 182 5.57 17.00 -3.05
C ARG A 182 6.82 16.23 -3.43
N ASP A 183 7.91 16.97 -3.45
CA ASP A 183 9.29 16.51 -3.46
C ASP A 183 10.07 17.17 -2.30
N SER A 184 11.41 17.15 -2.39
CA SER A 184 12.30 17.80 -1.42
C SER A 184 12.12 19.33 -1.32
N THR A 185 11.54 19.97 -2.34
CA THR A 185 11.35 21.43 -2.39
C THR A 185 10.02 21.90 -1.80
N GLY A 186 9.07 20.99 -1.55
CA GLY A 186 7.80 21.27 -0.88
C GLY A 186 6.57 20.77 -1.62
N TRP A 187 5.40 21.16 -1.12
CA TRP A 187 4.11 20.77 -1.69
C TRP A 187 3.77 21.56 -2.96
N GLN A 188 3.04 20.90 -3.83
CA GLN A 188 2.48 21.46 -5.06
C GLN A 188 1.10 20.85 -5.35
N GLY A 189 0.19 21.70 -5.78
CA GLY A 189 -1.15 21.33 -6.20
C GLY A 189 -1.57 22.21 -7.37
N SER A 190 -2.35 23.26 -7.09
CA SER A 190 -2.84 24.23 -8.09
C SER A 190 -1.92 25.42 -8.31
N GLY A 191 -0.94 25.65 -7.42
CA GLY A 191 -0.01 26.79 -7.46
C GLY A 191 1.32 26.48 -6.76
N GLY A 192 2.24 27.42 -6.71
CA GLY A 192 3.64 27.16 -6.32
C GLY A 192 3.95 27.08 -4.82
N SER A 193 2.98 27.28 -3.92
CA SER A 193 3.17 27.25 -2.47
C SER A 193 1.94 26.61 -1.82
N ASP A 194 1.64 25.40 -2.25
CA ASP A 194 0.47 24.68 -1.80
C ASP A 194 0.70 24.03 -0.43
N ASP A 195 -0.37 23.92 0.33
CA ASP A 195 -0.39 23.30 1.65
C ASP A 195 -1.59 22.36 1.75
N PRO A 196 -1.40 21.05 1.95
CA PRO A 196 -2.49 20.10 2.10
C PRO A 196 -3.43 20.40 3.28
N THR A 197 -2.99 21.16 4.27
CA THR A 197 -3.86 21.59 5.38
C THR A 197 -4.84 22.69 4.98
N ASN A 198 -4.64 23.28 3.80
CA ASN A 198 -5.50 24.31 3.22
C ASN A 198 -6.21 23.77 1.98
N SER A 199 -7.48 23.38 2.11
CA SER A 199 -8.28 22.82 1.03
C SER A 199 -8.58 23.80 -0.13
N SER A 200 -8.26 25.08 0.00
CA SER A 200 -8.34 26.04 -1.11
C SER A 200 -7.23 25.85 -2.14
N THR A 201 -6.16 25.16 -1.75
CA THR A 201 -5.05 24.77 -2.63
C THR A 201 -5.23 23.33 -3.12
N GLY A 202 -4.32 22.82 -3.92
CA GLY A 202 -4.40 21.45 -4.43
C GLY A 202 -5.19 21.33 -5.74
N VAL A 203 -4.88 20.29 -6.48
CA VAL A 203 -5.59 19.93 -7.71
C VAL A 203 -6.95 19.35 -7.37
N ALA A 204 -8.00 19.89 -7.98
CA ALA A 204 -9.34 19.35 -7.81
C ALA A 204 -9.47 17.99 -8.52
N LEU A 205 -10.04 17.01 -7.85
CA LEU A 205 -10.39 15.74 -8.49
C LEU A 205 -11.50 15.98 -9.53
N PRO A 206 -11.32 15.55 -10.78
CA PRO A 206 -12.37 15.64 -11.78
C PRO A 206 -13.57 14.76 -11.42
N SER A 207 -14.72 15.03 -12.01
CA SER A 207 -15.95 14.25 -11.79
C SER A 207 -15.84 12.81 -12.29
N SER A 208 -14.93 12.53 -13.21
CA SER A 208 -14.60 11.20 -13.72
C SER A 208 -13.97 10.29 -12.65
N ILE A 209 -13.32 10.85 -11.63
CA ILE A 209 -12.98 10.15 -10.40
C ILE A 209 -14.21 10.26 -9.48
N GLY A 210 -14.91 9.16 -9.26
CA GLY A 210 -16.14 9.11 -8.47
C GLY A 210 -15.92 9.38 -6.97
N ASN A 211 -16.71 8.74 -6.13
CA ASN A 211 -16.61 8.86 -4.67
C ASN A 211 -15.53 7.96 -4.07
N GLN A 212 -14.81 7.25 -4.90
CA GLN A 212 -13.73 6.33 -4.53
C GLN A 212 -12.53 6.60 -5.43
N ALA A 213 -11.34 6.46 -4.87
CA ALA A 213 -10.08 6.60 -5.59
C ALA A 213 -9.07 5.55 -5.13
N VAL A 214 -8.14 5.22 -6.00
CA VAL A 214 -6.95 4.44 -5.67
C VAL A 214 -5.71 5.27 -5.98
N ILE A 215 -4.67 5.15 -5.16
CA ILE A 215 -3.37 5.74 -5.46
C ILE A 215 -2.65 4.81 -6.42
N ILE A 216 -1.98 5.35 -7.41
CA ILE A 216 -1.36 4.60 -8.50
C ILE A 216 0.11 4.97 -8.69
N PHE A 217 0.87 4.00 -9.15
CA PHE A 217 2.13 4.16 -9.86
C PHE A 217 1.95 3.66 -11.30
N GLY A 218 2.45 4.40 -12.26
CA GLY A 218 2.26 4.05 -13.65
C GLY A 218 3.25 4.71 -14.59
N ASN A 219 3.05 4.49 -15.88
CA ASN A 219 3.75 5.20 -16.92
C ASN A 219 2.81 5.73 -18.01
N SER A 220 3.24 6.78 -18.70
CA SER A 220 2.42 7.47 -19.67
C SER A 220 2.44 6.87 -21.07
N ALA A 221 3.48 6.21 -21.43
CA ALA A 221 3.70 5.40 -22.65
C ALA A 221 5.21 5.15 -22.77
N GLY A 222 5.63 4.12 -23.38
CA GLY A 222 7.01 4.08 -23.78
C GLY A 222 7.70 2.73 -23.73
N SER A 223 8.96 2.78 -24.08
CA SER A 223 9.82 1.63 -24.27
C SER A 223 10.73 1.38 -23.07
N PHE A 224 10.39 1.91 -21.91
CA PHE A 224 11.28 1.89 -20.75
C PHE A 224 10.66 1.15 -19.57
N ASP A 225 11.45 0.30 -18.95
CA ASP A 225 11.15 -0.26 -17.65
C ASP A 225 11.25 0.84 -16.59
N GLN A 226 10.39 0.79 -15.59
CA GLN A 226 10.37 1.78 -14.50
C GLN A 226 10.10 1.10 -13.18
N ASP A 227 10.89 1.46 -12.19
CA ASP A 227 10.78 0.94 -10.84
C ASP A 227 10.25 2.00 -9.88
N CYS A 228 9.44 1.54 -8.93
CA CYS A 228 8.94 2.36 -7.85
C CYS A 228 8.95 1.57 -6.54
N GLU A 229 9.45 2.17 -5.49
CA GLU A 229 9.34 1.62 -4.15
C GLU A 229 8.40 2.47 -3.30
N LEU A 230 7.39 1.82 -2.74
CA LEU A 230 6.48 2.43 -1.77
C LEU A 230 7.19 2.53 -0.42
N LYS A 231 7.37 3.74 0.10
CA LYS A 231 7.87 3.92 1.46
C LYS A 231 6.77 3.68 2.45
N THR A 232 6.98 2.69 3.31
CA THR A 232 6.10 2.40 4.42
C THR A 232 6.90 2.47 5.71
N GLU A 233 6.27 2.72 6.83
CA GLU A 233 6.94 2.67 8.14
C GLU A 233 7.54 1.28 8.44
N ALA A 234 7.17 0.28 7.64
CA ALA A 234 7.69 -1.08 7.75
C ALA A 234 9.07 -1.25 7.13
N ASN A 235 9.32 -0.65 5.97
CA ASN A 235 10.57 -0.81 5.23
C ASN A 235 11.54 0.36 5.42
N SER A 236 11.03 1.56 5.72
CA SER A 236 11.86 2.73 5.99
C SER A 236 11.09 3.82 6.73
N ALA A 237 11.79 4.71 7.43
CA ALA A 237 11.15 5.91 7.96
C ALA A 237 10.65 6.80 6.80
N LEU A 238 9.51 7.46 6.99
CA LEU A 238 9.03 8.45 6.06
C LEU A 238 10.02 9.62 5.98
N THR A 239 10.18 10.17 4.78
CA THR A 239 11.12 11.26 4.51
C THR A 239 10.56 12.59 4.97
N TYR A 240 9.27 12.78 4.81
CA TYR A 240 8.61 14.05 5.09
C TYR A 240 7.60 13.91 6.22
N ALA A 241 7.33 15.03 6.89
CA ALA A 241 6.26 15.09 7.89
C ALA A 241 4.88 14.90 7.22
N ILE A 242 4.06 14.06 7.81
CA ILE A 242 2.66 13.88 7.39
C ILE A 242 1.91 15.18 7.67
N PRO A 243 1.16 15.74 6.70
CA PRO A 243 0.35 16.94 6.93
C PRO A 243 -0.69 16.73 8.03
N ALA A 244 -0.96 17.77 8.80
CA ALA A 244 -1.96 17.69 9.87
C ALA A 244 -3.33 17.26 9.32
N GLY A 245 -3.95 16.29 9.97
CA GLY A 245 -5.24 15.71 9.56
C GLY A 245 -5.15 14.57 8.53
N PHE A 246 -3.98 14.32 7.97
CA PHE A 246 -3.74 13.17 7.10
C PHE A 246 -3.21 11.99 7.89
N LYS A 247 -3.42 10.79 7.36
CA LYS A 247 -2.94 9.53 7.93
C LYS A 247 -2.22 8.72 6.87
N THR A 248 -1.28 7.88 7.29
CA THR A 248 -0.71 6.88 6.39
C THR A 248 -1.77 5.82 6.03
N LEU A 249 -1.49 5.04 5.01
CA LEU A 249 -2.36 3.93 4.61
C LEU A 249 -2.08 2.66 5.44
N SER A 250 -1.75 2.83 6.72
CA SER A 250 -1.49 1.74 7.66
C SER A 250 -2.70 1.50 8.56
N THR A 251 -2.94 0.25 8.93
CA THR A 251 -3.95 -0.09 9.94
C THR A 251 -3.60 0.46 11.32
N LYS A 252 -2.32 0.75 11.58
CA LYS A 252 -1.84 1.41 12.80
C LYS A 252 -2.49 2.78 13.02
N ASP A 253 -2.74 3.51 11.93
CA ASP A 253 -3.36 4.85 11.97
C ASP A 253 -4.90 4.78 11.84
N GLY A 254 -5.43 3.58 11.72
CA GLY A 254 -6.87 3.32 11.72
C GLY A 254 -7.49 3.60 13.09
N THR A 255 -8.74 4.05 13.10
CA THR A 255 -9.53 4.06 14.34
C THR A 255 -9.82 2.62 14.71
N GLU A 256 -9.48 2.22 15.94
CA GLU A 256 -9.94 0.91 16.42
C GLU A 256 -11.46 0.85 16.30
N PRO A 257 -12.02 -0.25 15.79
CA PRO A 257 -13.47 -0.40 15.74
C PRO A 257 -14.04 -0.27 17.16
N GLU A 258 -15.12 0.48 17.30
CA GLU A 258 -15.83 0.69 18.58
C GLU A 258 -16.17 -0.64 19.25
N TYR A 259 -16.37 -1.67 18.44
CA TYR A 259 -16.67 -3.02 18.88
C TYR A 259 -15.63 -3.99 18.29
N GLN A 260 -14.97 -4.72 19.15
CA GLN A 260 -14.01 -5.75 18.73
C GLN A 260 -14.76 -7.06 18.46
N GLY A 261 -14.34 -7.81 17.47
CA GLY A 261 -15.00 -9.08 17.12
C GLY A 261 -15.05 -10.07 18.29
N ILE A 262 -14.10 -9.98 19.23
CA ILE A 262 -14.08 -10.78 20.47
C ILE A 262 -15.27 -10.47 21.41
N ASP A 263 -15.87 -9.27 21.29
CA ASP A 263 -17.03 -8.89 22.10
C ASP A 263 -18.33 -9.54 21.60
N TYR A 264 -18.31 -10.09 20.39
CA TYR A 264 -19.50 -10.63 19.71
C TYR A 264 -19.34 -12.08 19.23
N PHE A 265 -18.11 -12.60 19.22
CA PHE A 265 -17.85 -13.97 18.79
C PHE A 265 -16.82 -14.61 19.70
N ASP A 266 -17.25 -15.63 20.40
CA ASP A 266 -16.38 -16.55 21.15
C ASP A 266 -16.54 -17.96 20.61
N SER A 267 -15.44 -18.70 20.51
CA SER A 267 -15.45 -20.11 20.14
C SER A 267 -14.94 -20.92 21.31
N THR A 268 -15.82 -21.73 21.86
CA THR A 268 -15.44 -22.64 22.95
C THR A 268 -15.25 -24.07 22.42
N LEU A 269 -14.05 -24.60 22.61
CA LEU A 269 -13.79 -26.03 22.39
C LEU A 269 -14.32 -26.82 23.59
N TYR A 270 -15.13 -27.81 23.34
CA TYR A 270 -15.61 -28.73 24.37
C TYR A 270 -15.22 -30.17 24.03
N GLU A 271 -14.94 -30.96 25.05
CA GLU A 271 -14.79 -32.38 24.88
C GLU A 271 -16.17 -33.04 24.81
N GLY A 272 -16.45 -33.72 23.71
CA GLY A 272 -17.67 -34.49 23.54
C GLY A 272 -17.66 -35.72 24.45
N ASN A 273 -18.61 -35.82 25.35
CA ASN A 273 -18.79 -36.98 26.25
C ASN A 273 -19.74 -38.06 25.69
N GLY A 274 -20.12 -37.94 24.39
CA GLY A 274 -21.04 -38.87 23.75
C GLY A 274 -22.53 -38.67 24.10
N ALA A 275 -22.85 -37.66 24.90
CA ALA A 275 -24.24 -37.27 25.22
C ALA A 275 -24.57 -35.93 24.48
N GLY A 276 -25.85 -35.72 24.19
CA GLY A 276 -26.28 -34.44 23.61
C GLY A 276 -26.02 -33.29 24.58
N GLN A 277 -25.06 -32.43 24.25
CA GLN A 277 -24.79 -31.19 24.99
C GLN A 277 -25.27 -29.98 24.20
N ARG A 278 -25.83 -28.99 24.90
CA ARG A 278 -26.01 -27.67 24.39
C ARG A 278 -24.77 -26.83 24.75
N VAL A 279 -24.19 -26.20 23.77
CA VAL A 279 -23.09 -25.26 23.98
C VAL A 279 -23.71 -23.87 24.02
N GLY A 280 -23.61 -23.23 25.15
CA GLY A 280 -24.02 -21.87 25.41
C GLY A 280 -25.39 -21.74 26.10
N ASP A 281 -25.39 -21.13 27.23
CA ASP A 281 -26.30 -20.07 27.71
C ASP A 281 -25.43 -18.94 28.23
#